data_fc1c1601d33f1ab486fbe2b2099715b3
#
_entry.id   fc1c1601d33f1ab486fbe2b2099715b3
#
_cell.length_a   1.000
_cell.length_b   1.000
_cell.length_c   1.000
_cell.angle_alpha   90.00
_cell.angle_beta   90.00
_cell.angle_gamma   90.00
#
_symmetry.space_group_name_H-M   'P 1'
#
loop_
_entity.id
_entity.type
_entity.pdbx_description
1 polymer ?
#
loop_
_entity_poly.entity_id
_entity_poly.type
_entity_poly.pdbx_seq_one_letter_code
_entity_poly.pdbx_strand_id
1 'polypeptide(L)'
;MKILIVGSGGREHAIAASVAKSPKAEKIYCAPGNAGIAQLAECVPIGAMEFDRLTEFAKEKEIDLVIVGMDDPLVGGLVDQLEAAGIRAFGPRKNAAILEGSKAFSKELMKKYNIPTAAYEVFDKAEDALEYLHTKAKFPIVLKADGLALGKGVLICSTLEEAEDGVCTIMTDKKFGTAGNKMVIEEFMTGREVSVLSFTDGKTIQIMSSAQDHKRAKDGDQGLNTGGMGNFSPSPFYTKEVDAFCKNISIRLPSMQCLRKDAPFRV
;
A
#
# COMPACT_ATOMS: atom_id res chain seq x y z
N MET A 1 -5.80 22.07 16.75
CA MET A 1 -4.80 20.99 16.63
C MET A 1 -3.76 21.38 15.59
N LYS A 2 -2.50 21.17 15.92
CA LYS A 2 -1.37 21.22 14.97
C LYS A 2 -1.18 19.83 14.36
N ILE A 3 -1.16 19.73 13.06
CA ILE A 3 -1.14 18.46 12.34
C ILE A 3 0.07 18.42 11.40
N LEU A 4 0.82 17.33 11.39
CA LEU A 4 1.90 17.08 10.44
C LEU A 4 1.48 15.96 9.50
N ILE A 5 1.52 16.19 8.19
CA ILE A 5 1.30 15.18 7.15
C ILE A 5 2.66 14.80 6.58
N VAL A 6 2.98 13.50 6.56
CA VAL A 6 4.24 12.99 6.01
C VAL A 6 4.00 12.44 4.62
N GLY A 7 4.69 13.04 3.63
CA GLY A 7 4.62 12.67 2.23
C GLY A 7 4.53 13.86 1.28
N SER A 8 4.42 13.61 -0.02
CA SER A 8 4.49 14.66 -1.06
C SER A 8 3.63 14.40 -2.29
N GLY A 9 2.80 13.36 -2.26
CA GLY A 9 1.99 12.94 -3.40
C GLY A 9 0.58 13.55 -3.44
N GLY A 10 -0.21 13.08 -4.40
CA GLY A 10 -1.63 13.46 -4.53
C GLY A 10 -2.48 13.00 -3.36
N ARG A 11 -2.13 11.87 -2.73
CA ARG A 11 -2.77 11.34 -1.52
C ARG A 11 -2.64 12.33 -0.37
N GLU A 12 -1.43 12.77 -0.10
CA GLU A 12 -1.14 13.74 0.97
C GLU A 12 -1.77 15.11 0.67
N HIS A 13 -1.84 15.51 -0.61
CA HIS A 13 -2.55 16.72 -1.00
C HIS A 13 -4.06 16.61 -0.71
N ALA A 14 -4.69 15.49 -1.04
CA ALA A 14 -6.11 15.25 -0.75
C ALA A 14 -6.39 15.20 0.76
N ILE A 15 -5.49 14.58 1.53
CA ILE A 15 -5.54 14.57 3.00
C ILE A 15 -5.45 16.01 3.54
N ALA A 16 -4.48 16.81 3.09
CA ALA A 16 -4.32 18.21 3.48
C ALA A 16 -5.56 19.03 3.17
N ALA A 17 -6.14 18.86 1.98
CA ALA A 17 -7.36 19.55 1.57
C ALA A 17 -8.59 19.16 2.42
N SER A 18 -8.67 17.91 2.84
CA SER A 18 -9.74 17.45 3.73
C SER A 18 -9.55 17.95 5.16
N VAL A 19 -8.33 17.86 5.68
CA VAL A 19 -7.97 18.34 7.03
C VAL A 19 -8.17 19.84 7.16
N ALA A 20 -7.83 20.63 6.13
CA ALA A 20 -8.01 22.09 6.13
C ALA A 20 -9.47 22.54 6.27
N LYS A 21 -10.43 21.68 5.96
CA LYS A 21 -11.86 21.97 6.16
C LYS A 21 -12.32 21.74 7.61
N SER A 22 -11.50 21.10 8.43
CA SER A 22 -11.87 20.77 9.80
C SER A 22 -11.68 21.99 10.72
N PRO A 23 -12.71 22.38 11.48
CA PRO A 23 -12.56 23.46 12.47
C PRO A 23 -11.60 23.13 13.62
N LYS A 24 -11.17 21.87 13.72
CA LYS A 24 -10.18 21.41 14.70
C LYS A 24 -8.74 21.60 14.21
N ALA A 25 -8.51 21.79 12.92
CA ALA A 25 -7.18 22.01 12.36
C ALA A 25 -6.82 23.49 12.49
N GLU A 26 -5.91 23.79 13.39
CA GLU A 26 -5.39 25.14 13.63
C GLU A 26 -4.20 25.45 12.73
N LYS A 27 -3.29 24.49 12.60
CA LYS A 27 -2.11 24.60 11.76
C LYS A 27 -1.80 23.25 11.12
N ILE A 28 -1.49 23.27 9.83
CA ILE A 28 -1.11 22.09 9.07
C ILE A 28 0.31 22.28 8.54
N TYR A 29 1.14 21.28 8.79
CA TYR A 29 2.47 21.11 8.22
C TYR A 29 2.48 19.91 7.28
N CYS A 30 3.35 19.93 6.28
CA CYS A 30 3.58 18.77 5.41
C CYS A 30 5.07 18.57 5.14
N ALA A 31 5.57 17.35 5.27
CA ALA A 31 6.98 17.01 5.12
C ALA A 31 7.17 15.87 4.09
N PRO A 32 7.84 16.11 2.97
CA PRO A 32 8.34 17.40 2.48
C PRO A 32 7.25 18.27 1.82
N GLY A 33 6.07 17.70 1.46
CA GLY A 33 5.02 18.39 0.75
C GLY A 33 5.33 18.61 -0.73
N ASN A 34 4.51 19.44 -1.37
CA ASN A 34 4.66 19.86 -2.77
C ASN A 34 4.03 21.25 -2.99
N ALA A 35 4.18 21.82 -4.18
CA ALA A 35 3.67 23.15 -4.51
C ALA A 35 2.15 23.29 -4.34
N GLY A 36 1.37 22.23 -4.60
CA GLY A 36 -0.09 22.24 -4.40
C GLY A 36 -0.44 22.23 -2.92
N ILE A 37 0.25 21.41 -2.12
CA ILE A 37 0.09 21.32 -0.66
C ILE A 37 0.47 22.65 0.00
N ALA A 38 1.47 23.35 -0.50
CA ALA A 38 1.93 24.64 0.03
C ALA A 38 0.84 25.73 0.03
N GLN A 39 -0.24 25.56 -0.74
CA GLN A 39 -1.41 26.46 -0.70
C GLN A 39 -2.32 26.21 0.51
N LEU A 40 -2.18 25.05 1.17
CA LEU A 40 -3.06 24.60 2.26
C LEU A 40 -2.30 24.39 3.57
N ALA A 41 -1.00 24.13 3.51
CA ALA A 41 -0.15 23.75 4.62
C ALA A 41 1.24 24.37 4.49
N GLU A 42 1.94 24.50 5.59
CA GLU A 42 3.35 24.86 5.58
C GLU A 42 4.20 23.65 5.25
N CYS A 43 4.84 23.68 4.08
CA CYS A 43 5.77 22.62 3.66
C CYS A 43 7.12 22.80 4.37
N VAL A 44 7.63 21.71 4.96
CA VAL A 44 8.92 21.71 5.65
C VAL A 44 9.91 20.79 4.95
N PRO A 45 11.18 21.20 4.75
CA PRO A 45 12.14 20.46 3.96
C PRO A 45 12.75 19.28 4.75
N ILE A 46 11.90 18.35 5.16
CA ILE A 46 12.27 17.11 5.85
C ILE A 46 11.75 15.96 5.00
N GLY A 47 12.65 15.06 4.59
CA GLY A 47 12.30 13.89 3.80
C GLY A 47 11.45 12.89 4.60
N ALA A 48 10.56 12.19 3.93
CA ALA A 48 9.63 11.25 4.59
C ALA A 48 10.34 10.09 5.33
N MET A 49 11.59 9.77 4.96
CA MET A 49 12.41 8.73 5.60
C MET A 49 13.38 9.28 6.66
N GLU A 50 13.38 10.57 6.93
CA GLU A 50 14.22 11.21 7.94
C GLU A 50 13.52 11.19 9.32
N PHE A 51 13.33 10.01 9.88
CA PHE A 51 12.48 9.76 11.06
C PHE A 51 12.88 10.59 12.29
N ASP A 52 14.18 10.72 12.55
CA ASP A 52 14.67 11.51 13.69
C ASP A 52 14.28 12.98 13.54
N ARG A 53 14.52 13.55 12.37
CA ARG A 53 14.16 14.94 12.07
C ARG A 53 12.66 15.20 12.12
N LEU A 54 11.86 14.24 11.60
CA LEU A 54 10.39 14.31 11.70
C LEU A 54 9.92 14.29 13.16
N THR A 55 10.53 13.41 13.96
CA THR A 55 10.20 13.28 15.39
C THR A 55 10.61 14.52 16.18
N GLU A 56 11.80 15.06 15.94
CA GLU A 56 12.28 16.31 16.56
C GLU A 56 11.39 17.49 16.18
N PHE A 57 11.08 17.65 14.88
CA PHE A 57 10.17 18.69 14.41
C PHE A 57 8.78 18.58 15.06
N ALA A 58 8.24 17.37 15.16
CA ALA A 58 6.94 17.15 15.78
C ALA A 58 6.94 17.54 17.27
N LYS A 59 8.03 17.30 18.01
CA LYS A 59 8.20 17.76 19.39
C LYS A 59 8.35 19.27 19.48
N GLU A 60 9.24 19.86 18.66
CA GLU A 60 9.50 21.31 18.65
C GLU A 60 8.24 22.13 18.36
N LYS A 61 7.46 21.68 17.38
CA LYS A 61 6.22 22.37 17.00
C LYS A 61 5.00 21.96 17.83
N GLU A 62 5.17 21.05 18.79
CA GLU A 62 4.08 20.52 19.62
C GLU A 62 2.94 19.97 18.75
N ILE A 63 3.27 19.06 17.83
CA ILE A 63 2.31 18.45 16.91
C ILE A 63 1.36 17.52 17.68
N ASP A 64 0.06 17.76 17.54
CA ASP A 64 -0.99 16.95 18.18
C ASP A 64 -1.23 15.61 17.47
N LEU A 65 -1.02 15.58 16.16
CA LEU A 65 -1.26 14.39 15.32
C LEU A 65 -0.34 14.40 14.11
N VAL A 66 0.35 13.28 13.90
CA VAL A 66 1.09 13.01 12.65
C VAL A 66 0.28 12.06 11.79
N ILE A 67 0.07 12.40 10.52
CA ILE A 67 -0.58 11.53 9.52
C ILE A 67 0.50 11.03 8.55
N VAL A 68 0.75 9.73 8.54
CA VAL A 68 1.75 9.12 7.64
C VAL A 68 1.04 8.63 6.39
N GLY A 69 1.20 9.36 5.27
CA GLY A 69 0.49 9.09 4.02
C GLY A 69 1.20 8.14 3.06
N MET A 70 2.49 7.84 3.29
CA MET A 70 3.33 7.02 2.40
C MET A 70 3.61 5.64 2.97
N ASP A 71 3.77 4.66 2.10
CA ASP A 71 4.00 3.25 2.47
C ASP A 71 5.42 3.03 3.05
N ASP A 72 6.46 3.63 2.44
CA ASP A 72 7.85 3.46 2.88
C ASP A 72 8.08 3.85 4.36
N PRO A 73 7.64 5.02 4.85
CA PRO A 73 7.77 5.38 6.26
C PRO A 73 6.99 4.46 7.19
N LEU A 74 5.82 3.96 6.77
CA LEU A 74 5.03 3.01 7.56
C LEU A 74 5.77 1.68 7.73
N VAL A 75 6.24 1.12 6.63
CA VAL A 75 7.04 -0.13 6.63
C VAL A 75 8.37 0.07 7.36
N GLY A 76 8.95 1.28 7.26
CA GLY A 76 10.16 1.66 7.98
C GLY A 76 9.98 1.74 9.50
N GLY A 77 8.75 2.01 9.97
CA GLY A 77 8.42 2.07 11.42
C GLY A 77 8.34 3.49 11.98
N LEU A 78 8.06 4.49 11.16
CA LEU A 78 7.90 5.87 11.63
C LEU A 78 6.83 6.01 12.71
N VAL A 79 5.70 5.27 12.58
CA VAL A 79 4.63 5.29 13.57
C VAL A 79 5.12 4.79 14.92
N ASP A 80 5.91 3.70 14.94
CA ASP A 80 6.48 3.15 16.17
C ASP A 80 7.39 4.16 16.86
N GLN A 81 8.23 4.86 16.09
CA GLN A 81 9.14 5.88 16.62
C GLN A 81 8.39 7.10 17.19
N LEU A 82 7.36 7.59 16.49
CA LEU A 82 6.53 8.70 16.95
C LEU A 82 5.79 8.35 18.24
N GLU A 83 5.16 7.18 18.31
CA GLU A 83 4.45 6.73 19.50
C GLU A 83 5.40 6.51 20.69
N ALA A 84 6.60 5.95 20.46
CA ALA A 84 7.63 5.84 21.50
C ALA A 84 8.09 7.22 22.03
N ALA A 85 8.00 8.25 21.19
CA ALA A 85 8.27 9.64 21.57
C ALA A 85 7.06 10.36 22.21
N GLY A 86 5.93 9.68 22.43
CA GLY A 86 4.70 10.21 22.99
C GLY A 86 3.86 11.04 22.01
N ILE A 87 4.15 10.96 20.70
CA ILE A 87 3.45 11.69 19.64
C ILE A 87 2.38 10.80 19.05
N ARG A 88 1.15 11.30 18.95
CA ARG A 88 0.06 10.57 18.32
C ARG A 88 0.30 10.48 16.81
N ALA A 89 0.19 9.28 16.25
CA ALA A 89 0.34 9.05 14.83
C ALA A 89 -0.88 8.29 14.27
N PHE A 90 -1.26 8.64 13.05
CA PHE A 90 -2.23 7.91 12.25
C PHE A 90 -1.48 7.12 11.18
N GLY A 91 -1.64 5.81 11.22
CA GLY A 91 -1.01 4.84 10.33
C GLY A 91 -0.73 3.52 11.04
N PRO A 92 -0.53 2.42 10.32
CA PRO A 92 -0.17 1.14 10.92
C PRO A 92 1.27 1.19 11.49
N ARG A 93 1.48 0.49 12.60
CA ARG A 93 2.84 0.19 13.08
C ARG A 93 3.57 -0.73 12.11
N LYS A 94 4.89 -0.78 12.20
CA LYS A 94 5.77 -1.57 11.32
C LYS A 94 5.33 -3.03 11.18
N ASN A 95 4.96 -3.66 12.30
CA ASN A 95 4.51 -5.06 12.33
C ASN A 95 3.18 -5.30 11.61
N ALA A 96 2.36 -4.27 11.42
CA ALA A 96 1.13 -4.32 10.64
C ALA A 96 1.34 -3.82 9.20
N ALA A 97 2.23 -2.83 9.00
CA ALA A 97 2.58 -2.30 7.69
C ALA A 97 3.25 -3.35 6.78
N ILE A 98 3.74 -4.46 7.33
CA ILE A 98 4.26 -5.60 6.56
C ILE A 98 3.21 -6.18 5.59
N LEU A 99 1.92 -5.95 5.81
CA LEU A 99 0.86 -6.32 4.86
C LEU A 99 1.06 -5.67 3.49
N GLU A 100 1.58 -4.44 3.45
CA GLU A 100 1.97 -3.78 2.21
C GLU A 100 3.45 -4.05 1.90
N GLY A 101 4.27 -4.13 2.94
CA GLY A 101 5.71 -4.31 2.81
C GLY A 101 6.16 -5.68 2.28
N SER A 102 5.30 -6.71 2.34
CA SER A 102 5.60 -8.05 1.81
C SER A 102 4.37 -8.68 1.18
N LYS A 103 4.43 -8.89 -0.13
CA LYS A 103 3.36 -9.57 -0.89
C LYS A 103 3.23 -11.02 -0.49
N ALA A 104 4.36 -11.70 -0.27
CA ALA A 104 4.39 -13.08 0.19
C ALA A 104 3.69 -13.21 1.55
N PHE A 105 3.99 -12.33 2.51
CA PHE A 105 3.32 -12.30 3.81
C PHE A 105 1.81 -12.09 3.66
N SER A 106 1.39 -11.13 2.85
CA SER A 106 -0.03 -10.84 2.60
C SER A 106 -0.75 -12.04 1.99
N LYS A 107 -0.12 -12.71 1.03
CA LYS A 107 -0.69 -13.91 0.40
C LYS A 107 -0.87 -15.05 1.41
N GLU A 108 0.14 -15.34 2.22
CA GLU A 108 0.06 -16.35 3.27
C GLU A 108 -1.03 -16.01 4.30
N LEU A 109 -1.15 -14.74 4.67
CA LEU A 109 -2.20 -14.28 5.56
C LEU A 109 -3.58 -14.47 4.94
N MET A 110 -3.78 -14.07 3.67
CA MET A 110 -5.05 -14.27 2.96
C MET A 110 -5.43 -15.74 2.89
N LYS A 111 -4.47 -16.61 2.58
CA LYS A 111 -4.65 -18.06 2.57
C LYS A 111 -5.06 -18.58 3.95
N LYS A 112 -4.34 -18.18 5.00
CA LYS A 112 -4.61 -18.59 6.39
C LYS A 112 -6.01 -18.24 6.86
N TYR A 113 -6.53 -17.08 6.46
CA TYR A 113 -7.84 -16.59 6.89
C TYR A 113 -8.95 -16.74 5.84
N ASN A 114 -8.69 -17.51 4.77
CA ASN A 114 -9.62 -17.73 3.67
C ASN A 114 -10.15 -16.41 3.06
N ILE A 115 -9.25 -15.42 2.91
CA ILE A 115 -9.53 -14.19 2.19
C ILE A 115 -9.27 -14.47 0.71
N PRO A 116 -10.26 -14.23 -0.17
CA PRO A 116 -10.10 -14.47 -1.61
C PRO A 116 -8.91 -13.69 -2.17
N THR A 117 -8.09 -14.39 -2.94
CA THR A 117 -6.93 -13.81 -3.63
C THR A 117 -6.60 -14.68 -4.84
N ALA A 118 -5.85 -14.14 -5.82
CA ALA A 118 -5.32 -14.91 -6.94
C ALA A 118 -4.53 -16.12 -6.45
N ALA A 119 -4.62 -17.24 -7.19
CA ALA A 119 -3.75 -18.39 -6.96
C ALA A 119 -2.29 -17.95 -7.10
N TYR A 120 -1.42 -18.44 -6.22
CA TYR A 120 -0.05 -17.97 -6.16
C TYR A 120 0.92 -19.03 -5.64
N GLU A 121 2.19 -18.84 -5.98
CA GLU A 121 3.32 -19.53 -5.38
C GLU A 121 4.43 -18.51 -5.02
N VAL A 122 5.22 -18.81 -4.00
CA VAL A 122 6.29 -17.95 -3.53
C VAL A 122 7.64 -18.63 -3.73
N PHE A 123 8.61 -17.90 -4.26
CA PHE A 123 9.94 -18.40 -4.57
C PHE A 123 11.01 -17.50 -3.95
N ASP A 124 12.01 -18.10 -3.32
CA ASP A 124 13.22 -17.47 -2.82
C ASP A 124 14.48 -17.82 -3.65
N LYS A 125 14.31 -18.72 -4.64
CA LYS A 125 15.34 -19.10 -5.62
C LYS A 125 14.83 -18.98 -7.03
N ALA A 126 15.66 -18.44 -7.91
CA ALA A 126 15.32 -18.27 -9.31
C ALA A 126 15.12 -19.61 -10.01
N GLU A 127 15.92 -20.61 -9.67
CA GLU A 127 15.87 -21.95 -10.25
C GLU A 127 14.50 -22.63 -10.00
N ASP A 128 14.00 -22.52 -8.76
CA ASP A 128 12.70 -23.12 -8.39
C ASP A 128 11.54 -22.41 -9.12
N ALA A 129 11.66 -21.07 -9.29
CA ALA A 129 10.70 -20.28 -10.05
C ALA A 129 10.69 -20.67 -11.53
N LEU A 130 11.85 -20.85 -12.15
CA LEU A 130 11.98 -21.30 -13.54
C LEU A 130 11.40 -22.70 -13.71
N GLU A 131 11.69 -23.65 -12.81
CA GLU A 131 11.11 -25.00 -12.85
C GLU A 131 9.58 -24.94 -12.77
N TYR A 132 9.02 -24.10 -11.93
CA TYR A 132 7.57 -23.88 -11.85
C TYR A 132 7.00 -23.35 -13.17
N LEU A 133 7.66 -22.38 -13.80
CA LEU A 133 7.23 -21.83 -15.09
C LEU A 133 7.16 -22.90 -16.19
N HIS A 134 8.16 -23.80 -16.23
CA HIS A 134 8.20 -24.87 -17.22
C HIS A 134 7.19 -26.00 -16.98
N THR A 135 6.85 -26.25 -15.71
CA THR A 135 6.10 -27.48 -15.36
C THR A 135 4.64 -27.24 -14.98
N LYS A 136 4.31 -26.07 -14.44
CA LYS A 136 3.01 -25.80 -13.81
C LYS A 136 2.32 -24.52 -14.26
N ALA A 137 3.08 -23.53 -14.76
CA ALA A 137 2.52 -22.23 -15.07
C ALA A 137 1.52 -22.28 -16.24
N LYS A 138 0.48 -21.43 -16.12
CA LYS A 138 -0.49 -21.18 -17.19
C LYS A 138 -0.42 -19.71 -17.55
N PHE A 139 -0.30 -19.41 -18.82
CA PHE A 139 -0.16 -18.03 -19.29
C PHE A 139 -1.51 -17.43 -19.72
N PRO A 140 -1.70 -16.10 -19.58
CA PRO A 140 -0.75 -15.16 -18.99
C PRO A 140 -0.58 -15.34 -17.47
N ILE A 141 0.58 -14.90 -16.94
CA ILE A 141 0.93 -15.02 -15.52
C ILE A 141 1.51 -13.70 -15.01
N VAL A 142 1.48 -13.48 -13.70
CA VAL A 142 1.98 -12.23 -13.08
C VAL A 142 3.14 -12.55 -12.13
N LEU A 143 4.28 -11.93 -12.39
CA LEU A 143 5.47 -12.00 -11.56
C LEU A 143 5.56 -10.73 -10.70
N LYS A 144 5.74 -10.87 -9.40
CA LYS A 144 5.83 -9.74 -8.46
C LYS A 144 7.05 -9.86 -7.57
N ALA A 145 7.91 -8.85 -7.56
CA ALA A 145 8.95 -8.73 -6.54
C ALA A 145 8.29 -8.55 -5.15
N ASP A 146 8.86 -9.18 -4.11
CA ASP A 146 8.36 -9.10 -2.74
C ASP A 146 8.92 -7.85 -2.05
N GLY A 147 8.07 -6.88 -1.78
CA GLY A 147 8.44 -5.61 -1.16
C GLY A 147 7.87 -4.39 -1.87
N LEU A 148 8.21 -3.22 -1.33
CA LEU A 148 7.85 -1.93 -1.92
C LEU A 148 8.74 -1.67 -3.14
N ALA A 149 8.18 -1.75 -4.32
CA ALA A 149 8.86 -1.49 -5.60
C ALA A 149 8.19 -0.35 -6.37
N LEU A 150 7.47 0.54 -5.67
CA LEU A 150 6.73 1.68 -6.23
C LEU A 150 5.83 1.29 -7.41
N GLY A 151 5.20 0.11 -7.33
CA GLY A 151 4.36 -0.44 -8.39
C GLY A 151 5.11 -0.96 -9.62
N LYS A 152 6.43 -0.81 -9.68
CA LYS A 152 7.26 -1.19 -10.84
C LYS A 152 7.72 -2.65 -10.81
N GLY A 153 7.64 -3.31 -9.66
CA GLY A 153 8.05 -4.70 -9.47
C GLY A 153 6.99 -5.72 -9.88
N VAL A 154 6.08 -5.39 -10.79
CA VAL A 154 5.01 -6.26 -11.29
C VAL A 154 5.15 -6.41 -12.80
N LEU A 155 5.32 -7.64 -13.26
CA LEU A 155 5.44 -8.00 -14.68
C LEU A 155 4.30 -8.94 -15.06
N ILE A 156 3.57 -8.60 -16.11
CA ILE A 156 2.55 -9.46 -16.70
C ILE A 156 3.21 -10.12 -17.90
N CYS A 157 3.31 -11.44 -17.88
CA CYS A 157 3.99 -12.24 -18.90
C CYS A 157 2.96 -13.09 -19.65
N SER A 158 2.91 -12.92 -20.97
CA SER A 158 2.00 -13.63 -21.85
C SER A 158 2.60 -14.94 -22.38
N THR A 159 3.92 -15.05 -22.34
CA THR A 159 4.68 -16.21 -22.82
C THR A 159 5.68 -16.71 -21.78
N LEU A 160 6.15 -17.93 -21.96
CA LEU A 160 7.20 -18.50 -21.12
C LEU A 160 8.49 -17.68 -21.19
N GLU A 161 8.91 -17.27 -22.38
CA GLU A 161 10.11 -16.47 -22.60
C GLU A 161 10.07 -15.15 -21.83
N GLU A 162 8.94 -14.40 -21.90
CA GLU A 162 8.73 -13.19 -21.12
C GLU A 162 8.83 -13.44 -19.62
N ALA A 163 8.33 -14.58 -19.15
CA ALA A 163 8.36 -14.93 -17.74
C ALA A 163 9.77 -15.32 -17.26
N GLU A 164 10.55 -16.02 -18.07
CA GLU A 164 11.96 -16.35 -17.79
C GLU A 164 12.80 -15.07 -17.68
N ASP A 165 12.65 -14.13 -18.62
CA ASP A 165 13.27 -12.81 -18.57
C ASP A 165 12.83 -12.03 -17.32
N GLY A 166 11.56 -12.17 -16.94
CA GLY A 166 11.01 -11.59 -15.73
C GLY A 166 11.65 -12.13 -14.46
N VAL A 167 11.86 -13.45 -14.35
CA VAL A 167 12.59 -14.09 -13.26
C VAL A 167 14.01 -13.57 -13.17
N CYS A 168 14.74 -13.53 -14.30
CA CYS A 168 16.07 -12.96 -14.35
C CYS A 168 16.10 -11.51 -13.86
N THR A 169 15.22 -10.67 -14.37
CA THR A 169 15.11 -9.25 -14.01
C THR A 169 14.87 -9.05 -12.52
N ILE A 170 13.97 -9.85 -11.92
CA ILE A 170 13.57 -9.69 -10.52
C ILE A 170 14.61 -10.32 -9.58
N MET A 171 14.94 -11.60 -9.79
CA MET A 171 15.67 -12.40 -8.81
C MET A 171 17.17 -12.46 -9.04
N THR A 172 17.62 -12.47 -10.30
CA THR A 172 19.05 -12.58 -10.67
C THR A 172 19.70 -11.21 -10.73
N ASP A 173 19.16 -10.33 -11.55
CA ASP A 173 19.70 -8.98 -11.76
C ASP A 173 19.34 -8.03 -10.60
N LYS A 174 18.36 -8.42 -9.78
CA LYS A 174 17.87 -7.66 -8.64
C LYS A 174 17.56 -6.21 -8.98
N LYS A 175 16.92 -5.98 -10.13
CA LYS A 175 16.57 -4.65 -10.61
C LYS A 175 15.74 -3.84 -9.61
N PHE A 176 15.06 -4.53 -8.69
CA PHE A 176 14.26 -3.95 -7.61
C PHE A 176 14.95 -4.07 -6.23
N GLY A 177 16.27 -4.22 -6.21
CA GLY A 177 17.06 -4.31 -4.98
C GLY A 177 16.66 -5.51 -4.12
N THR A 178 16.56 -5.31 -2.82
CA THR A 178 16.21 -6.36 -1.86
C THR A 178 14.80 -6.95 -2.05
N ALA A 179 13.89 -6.21 -2.70
CA ALA A 179 12.56 -6.72 -3.05
C ALA A 179 12.64 -7.92 -4.02
N GLY A 180 13.72 -8.04 -4.79
CA GLY A 180 13.99 -9.19 -5.67
C GLY A 180 14.53 -10.43 -4.96
N ASN A 181 14.71 -10.43 -3.64
CA ASN A 181 15.14 -11.61 -2.89
C ASN A 181 14.06 -12.69 -2.81
N LYS A 182 12.80 -12.29 -2.94
CA LYS A 182 11.64 -13.18 -3.08
C LYS A 182 10.78 -12.73 -4.24
N MET A 183 10.08 -13.67 -4.83
CA MET A 183 9.13 -13.41 -5.89
C MET A 183 7.84 -14.15 -5.63
N VAL A 184 6.72 -13.50 -5.92
CA VAL A 184 5.40 -14.12 -5.94
C VAL A 184 4.99 -14.27 -7.41
N ILE A 185 4.64 -15.48 -7.80
CA ILE A 185 4.04 -15.78 -9.10
C ILE A 185 2.55 -15.99 -8.89
N GLU A 186 1.72 -15.24 -9.62
CA GLU A 186 0.26 -15.27 -9.48
C GLU A 186 -0.42 -15.55 -10.79
N GLU A 187 -1.61 -16.16 -10.74
CA GLU A 187 -2.50 -16.20 -11.88
C GLU A 187 -2.89 -14.80 -12.34
N PHE A 188 -3.03 -14.62 -13.63
CA PHE A 188 -3.54 -13.38 -14.20
C PHE A 188 -5.06 -13.32 -14.04
N MET A 189 -5.55 -12.43 -13.20
CA MET A 189 -6.98 -12.19 -13.04
C MET A 189 -7.49 -11.21 -14.09
N THR A 190 -8.65 -11.51 -14.64
CA THR A 190 -9.39 -10.62 -15.54
C THR A 190 -10.61 -10.05 -14.83
N GLY A 191 -11.06 -8.88 -15.26
CA GLY A 191 -12.25 -8.23 -14.69
C GLY A 191 -12.06 -6.75 -14.49
N ARG A 192 -13.06 -6.11 -13.88
CA ARG A 192 -13.02 -4.68 -13.56
C ARG A 192 -12.49 -4.49 -12.15
N GLU A 193 -11.51 -3.60 -12.03
CA GLU A 193 -10.92 -3.25 -10.74
C GLU A 193 -11.83 -2.27 -9.99
N VAL A 194 -12.01 -2.51 -8.70
CA VAL A 194 -12.68 -1.59 -7.77
C VAL A 194 -11.87 -1.53 -6.48
N SER A 195 -11.56 -0.33 -6.04
CA SER A 195 -10.91 -0.08 -4.75
C SER A 195 -11.94 0.17 -3.67
N VAL A 196 -11.83 -0.59 -2.58
CA VAL A 196 -12.68 -0.44 -1.39
C VAL A 196 -11.77 -0.23 -0.19
N LEU A 197 -11.74 1.00 0.31
CA LEU A 197 -10.96 1.37 1.48
C LEU A 197 -11.84 1.43 2.72
N SER A 198 -11.25 1.22 3.88
CA SER A 198 -11.97 1.33 5.14
C SER A 198 -11.08 1.86 6.25
N PHE A 199 -11.70 2.57 7.19
CA PHE A 199 -11.06 2.85 8.48
C PHE A 199 -11.35 1.71 9.46
N THR A 200 -10.39 1.40 10.32
CA THR A 200 -10.58 0.43 11.39
C THR A 200 -9.82 0.81 12.66
N ASP A 201 -10.44 0.60 13.80
CA ASP A 201 -9.81 0.68 15.13
C ASP A 201 -9.45 -0.72 15.66
N GLY A 202 -9.57 -1.72 14.78
CA GLY A 202 -9.37 -3.13 15.09
C GLY A 202 -10.60 -3.83 15.69
N LYS A 203 -11.72 -3.16 15.90
CA LYS A 203 -13.02 -3.72 16.32
C LYS A 203 -14.13 -3.31 15.37
N THR A 204 -14.13 -2.05 14.98
CA THR A 204 -15.08 -1.45 14.05
C THR A 204 -14.43 -1.28 12.70
N ILE A 205 -15.18 -1.48 11.62
CA ILE A 205 -14.75 -1.20 10.26
C ILE A 205 -15.77 -0.26 9.64
N GLN A 206 -15.28 0.90 9.16
CA GLN A 206 -16.08 1.86 8.42
C GLN A 206 -15.61 1.91 6.97
N ILE A 207 -16.41 1.33 6.07
CA ILE A 207 -16.11 1.33 4.64
C ILE A 207 -16.31 2.73 4.07
N MET A 208 -15.36 3.18 3.29
CA MET A 208 -15.39 4.43 2.54
C MET A 208 -16.17 4.26 1.22
N SER A 209 -16.44 5.36 0.54
CA SER A 209 -16.93 5.33 -0.84
C SER A 209 -15.96 4.55 -1.73
N SER A 210 -16.50 3.67 -2.57
CA SER A 210 -15.68 2.92 -3.54
C SER A 210 -15.01 3.86 -4.53
N ALA A 211 -13.86 3.44 -5.05
CA ALA A 211 -13.14 4.18 -6.08
C ALA A 211 -12.64 3.23 -7.17
N GLN A 212 -12.27 3.79 -8.28
CA GLN A 212 -11.58 3.09 -9.35
C GLN A 212 -10.51 3.99 -9.93
N ASP A 213 -9.33 3.46 -10.12
CA ASP A 213 -8.24 4.15 -10.79
C ASP A 213 -7.92 3.50 -12.16
N HIS A 214 -7.30 4.28 -13.04
CA HIS A 214 -6.85 3.86 -14.35
C HIS A 214 -5.33 3.85 -14.35
N LYS A 215 -4.74 2.66 -14.32
CA LYS A 215 -3.29 2.49 -14.12
C LYS A 215 -2.50 2.48 -15.41
N ARG A 216 -3.12 2.08 -16.53
CA ARG A 216 -2.42 1.95 -17.81
C ARG A 216 -2.16 3.30 -18.46
N ALA A 217 -0.98 3.44 -19.05
CA ALA A 217 -0.51 4.71 -19.62
C ALA A 217 -1.19 5.10 -20.95
N LYS A 218 -1.77 4.15 -21.68
CA LYS A 218 -2.31 4.35 -23.03
C LYS A 218 -3.80 4.03 -23.08
N ASP A 219 -4.46 4.53 -24.13
CA ASP A 219 -5.85 4.26 -24.44
C ASP A 219 -6.10 2.75 -24.61
N GLY A 220 -7.34 2.32 -24.35
CA GLY A 220 -7.73 0.91 -24.45
C GLY A 220 -7.12 0.03 -23.37
N ASP A 221 -6.77 0.58 -22.23
CA ASP A 221 -6.16 -0.13 -21.10
C ASP A 221 -4.84 -0.83 -21.50
N GLN A 222 -4.00 -0.11 -22.24
CA GLN A 222 -2.73 -0.61 -22.76
C GLN A 222 -1.51 0.13 -22.17
N GLY A 223 -0.32 -0.42 -22.43
CA GLY A 223 0.94 0.14 -22.00
C GLY A 223 1.32 -0.29 -20.58
N LEU A 224 2.33 0.38 -20.02
CA LEU A 224 2.86 0.10 -18.69
C LEU A 224 1.90 0.61 -17.60
N ASN A 225 1.92 -0.03 -16.46
CA ASN A 225 1.26 0.48 -15.26
C ASN A 225 1.94 1.77 -14.78
N THR A 226 1.13 2.71 -14.33
CA THR A 226 1.55 3.99 -13.75
C THR A 226 1.09 4.08 -12.29
N GLY A 227 1.41 5.18 -11.62
CA GLY A 227 0.84 5.52 -10.31
C GLY A 227 -0.63 5.96 -10.35
N GLY A 228 -1.26 5.92 -11.52
CA GLY A 228 -2.64 6.34 -11.79
C GLY A 228 -2.72 7.47 -12.80
N MET A 229 -3.52 7.27 -13.85
CA MET A 229 -3.79 8.27 -14.91
C MET A 229 -5.06 9.09 -14.63
N GLY A 230 -5.77 8.72 -13.60
CA GLY A 230 -7.00 9.35 -13.13
C GLY A 230 -7.83 8.37 -12.32
N ASN A 231 -8.70 8.89 -11.47
CA ASN A 231 -9.60 8.08 -10.67
C ASN A 231 -10.98 8.74 -10.56
N PHE A 232 -11.96 7.94 -10.19
CA PHE A 232 -13.30 8.44 -9.86
C PHE A 232 -13.89 7.66 -8.67
N SER A 233 -14.78 8.33 -7.95
CA SER A 233 -15.52 7.79 -6.80
C SER A 233 -16.94 8.42 -6.80
N PRO A 234 -18.01 7.63 -6.54
CA PRO A 234 -18.01 6.17 -6.37
C PRO A 234 -17.82 5.44 -7.69
N SER A 235 -17.36 4.16 -7.63
CA SER A 235 -17.32 3.31 -8.82
C SER A 235 -18.71 2.79 -9.17
N PRO A 236 -19.17 2.91 -10.44
CA PRO A 236 -20.45 2.38 -10.89
C PRO A 236 -20.48 0.83 -10.88
N PHE A 237 -19.32 0.19 -10.79
CA PHE A 237 -19.19 -1.27 -10.70
C PHE A 237 -19.26 -1.81 -9.28
N TYR A 238 -19.33 -0.93 -8.28
CA TYR A 238 -19.54 -1.31 -6.89
C TYR A 238 -21.04 -1.52 -6.63
N THR A 239 -21.53 -2.67 -7.03
CA THR A 239 -22.94 -3.05 -6.88
C THR A 239 -23.26 -3.45 -5.43
N LYS A 240 -24.55 -3.66 -5.11
CA LYS A 240 -24.98 -4.15 -3.78
C LYS A 240 -24.41 -5.53 -3.47
N GLU A 241 -24.24 -6.38 -4.48
CA GLU A 241 -23.66 -7.72 -4.35
C GLU A 241 -22.18 -7.61 -4.01
N VAL A 242 -21.44 -6.74 -4.68
CA VAL A 242 -20.02 -6.46 -4.40
C VAL A 242 -19.86 -5.88 -2.99
N ASP A 243 -20.71 -4.93 -2.59
CA ASP A 243 -20.75 -4.38 -1.23
C ASP A 243 -20.96 -5.46 -0.17
N ALA A 244 -21.94 -6.33 -0.37
CA ALA A 244 -22.20 -7.46 0.54
C ALA A 244 -21.00 -8.41 0.63
N PHE A 245 -20.34 -8.70 -0.50
CA PHE A 245 -19.13 -9.51 -0.55
C PHE A 245 -17.97 -8.86 0.23
N CYS A 246 -17.71 -7.57 0.00
CA CYS A 246 -16.67 -6.82 0.69
C CYS A 246 -16.90 -6.74 2.20
N LYS A 247 -18.15 -6.53 2.63
CA LYS A 247 -18.53 -6.55 4.06
C LYS A 247 -18.27 -7.91 4.70
N ASN A 248 -18.58 -9.00 4.02
CA ASN A 248 -18.30 -10.35 4.50
C ASN A 248 -16.80 -10.63 4.65
N ILE A 249 -15.97 -10.11 3.74
CA ILE A 249 -14.52 -10.18 3.87
C ILE A 249 -14.05 -9.32 5.05
N SER A 250 -14.55 -8.10 5.16
CA SER A 250 -14.20 -7.16 6.22
C SER A 250 -14.49 -7.71 7.61
N ILE A 251 -15.56 -8.49 7.78
CA ILE A 251 -15.89 -9.19 9.04
C ILE A 251 -14.81 -10.23 9.40
N ARG A 252 -14.10 -10.79 8.42
CA ARG A 252 -12.99 -11.73 8.66
C ARG A 252 -11.71 -11.04 9.09
N LEU A 253 -11.54 -9.76 8.75
CA LEU A 253 -10.37 -8.97 9.18
C LEU A 253 -10.23 -8.83 10.70
N PRO A 254 -11.31 -8.65 11.51
CA PRO A 254 -11.21 -8.70 12.97
C PRO A 254 -10.82 -10.07 13.54
N SER A 255 -11.12 -11.19 12.85
CA SER A 255 -10.63 -12.52 13.26
C SER A 255 -9.13 -12.71 13.01
N MET A 256 -8.49 -11.81 12.26
CA MET A 256 -7.03 -11.64 12.20
C MET A 256 -6.45 -11.14 13.53
N GLN A 257 -7.23 -11.16 14.61
CA GLN A 257 -6.81 -10.82 15.98
C GLN A 257 -5.63 -11.64 16.50
N CYS A 258 -5.25 -12.71 15.83
CA CYS A 258 -4.04 -13.45 16.17
C CYS A 258 -2.73 -12.67 15.92
N LEU A 259 -2.77 -11.63 15.07
CA LEU A 259 -1.71 -10.61 15.03
C LEU A 259 -1.82 -9.60 16.18
N ARG A 260 -2.87 -9.71 17.03
CA ARG A 260 -3.23 -8.75 18.05
C ARG A 260 -2.52 -8.91 19.37
N LYS A 261 -1.89 -10.02 19.67
CA LYS A 261 -1.21 -10.12 20.98
C LYS A 261 -0.10 -9.09 21.12
N ASP A 262 0.46 -8.61 19.99
CA ASP A 262 1.56 -7.64 19.99
C ASP A 262 1.40 -6.48 18.99
N ALA A 263 0.30 -6.41 18.24
CA ALA A 263 0.06 -5.34 17.25
C ALA A 263 -1.42 -5.00 17.13
N PRO A 264 -1.92 -4.01 17.88
CA PRO A 264 -3.23 -3.46 17.56
C PRO A 264 -3.17 -2.76 16.19
N PHE A 265 -3.87 -3.31 15.21
CA PHE A 265 -4.22 -2.59 14.00
C PHE A 265 -5.10 -1.40 14.44
N ARG A 266 -4.52 -0.23 14.54
CA ARG A 266 -5.21 1.04 14.69
C ARG A 266 -4.83 1.87 13.50
N VAL A 267 -5.70 1.93 12.52
CA VAL A 267 -5.61 2.86 11.38
C VAL A 267 -6.79 3.80 11.41
#